data_fa2929010ff5acb7af62390c11f17494
#
_entry.id   fa2929010ff5acb7af62390c11f17494
#
_cell.length_a   1.000
_cell.length_b   1.000
_cell.length_c   1.000
_cell.angle_alpha   90.00
_cell.angle_beta   90.00
_cell.angle_gamma   90.00
#
_symmetry.space_group_name_H-M   'P 1'
#
loop_
_entity.id
_entity.type
_entity.pdbx_description
1 polymer ?
#
loop_
_entity_poly.entity_id
_entity_poly.type
_entity_poly.pdbx_seq_one_letter_code
_entity_poly.pdbx_strand_id
1 'polypeptide(L)'
;GDLGETQLIADLVGADSKAEVLDRLRAFASKNPGEGWLLGNGWDQNDWDEKQFPSAADLDALFPQRPVWLLRVDGHAGWANTAALRAIGRDLSGDWHPDGGKVLRDGAGKPTGILVDSAMDLIDAVRPAADAAHLERVLALGMQAAVAAGLTGVHDAGVPMAEMQAYQR
;
A
#
# COMPACT_ATOMS: atom_id res chain seq x y z
N GLY A 1 -11.47 10.44 -5.42
CA GLY A 1 -10.07 10.06 -5.25
C GLY A 1 -9.80 8.58 -5.39
N ASP A 2 -10.40 7.73 -4.57
CA ASP A 2 -10.01 6.31 -4.39
C ASP A 2 -9.98 5.49 -5.69
N LEU A 3 -10.99 5.64 -6.56
CA LEU A 3 -11.03 4.94 -7.85
C LEU A 3 -9.81 5.27 -8.74
N GLY A 4 -9.31 6.48 -8.68
CA GLY A 4 -8.11 6.89 -9.41
C GLY A 4 -6.83 6.38 -8.76
N GLU A 5 -6.77 6.38 -7.42
CA GLU A 5 -5.63 5.81 -6.68
C GLU A 5 -5.42 4.34 -7.01
N THR A 6 -6.49 3.54 -7.09
CA THR A 6 -6.39 2.12 -7.45
C THR A 6 -5.77 1.88 -8.82
N GLN A 7 -5.76 2.87 -9.74
CA GLN A 7 -5.09 2.77 -11.03
C GLN A 7 -3.57 3.01 -10.94
N LEU A 8 -3.10 3.59 -9.83
CA LEU A 8 -1.67 3.95 -9.61
C LEU A 8 -0.93 3.01 -8.67
N ILE A 9 -1.60 2.01 -8.13
CA ILE A 9 -1.04 1.00 -7.22
C ILE A 9 -1.26 -0.41 -7.77
N ALA A 10 -0.51 -1.38 -7.27
CA ALA A 10 -0.69 -2.78 -7.67
C ALA A 10 -2.03 -3.33 -7.13
N ASP A 11 -2.87 -3.85 -8.02
CA ASP A 11 -4.10 -4.54 -7.65
C ASP A 11 -3.78 -5.98 -7.26
N LEU A 12 -4.00 -6.31 -5.99
CA LEU A 12 -3.71 -7.60 -5.37
C LEU A 12 -4.99 -8.32 -4.93
N VAL A 13 -6.16 -7.72 -5.21
CA VAL A 13 -7.46 -8.30 -4.82
C VAL A 13 -7.65 -9.67 -5.47
N GLY A 14 -8.03 -10.66 -4.66
CA GLY A 14 -8.29 -12.02 -5.11
C GLY A 14 -7.04 -12.82 -5.51
N ALA A 15 -5.84 -12.39 -5.09
CA ALA A 15 -4.65 -13.22 -5.21
C ALA A 15 -4.74 -14.40 -4.23
N ASP A 16 -4.74 -15.62 -4.76
CA ASP A 16 -4.97 -16.87 -4.01
C ASP A 16 -3.70 -17.40 -3.31
N SER A 17 -2.59 -16.76 -3.52
CA SER A 17 -1.30 -17.15 -2.92
C SER A 17 -0.35 -15.95 -2.76
N LYS A 18 0.61 -16.09 -1.83
CA LYS A 18 1.71 -15.15 -1.70
C LYS A 18 2.53 -15.04 -3.00
N ALA A 19 2.71 -16.13 -3.70
CA ALA A 19 3.43 -16.15 -4.98
C ALA A 19 2.72 -15.29 -6.02
N GLU A 20 1.41 -15.39 -6.14
CA GLU A 20 0.62 -14.57 -7.06
C GLU A 20 0.69 -13.08 -6.70
N VAL A 21 0.62 -12.73 -5.41
CA VAL A 21 0.83 -11.34 -4.97
C VAL A 21 2.18 -10.80 -5.46
N LEU A 22 3.25 -11.57 -5.26
CA LEU A 22 4.60 -11.18 -5.67
C LEU A 22 4.74 -11.06 -7.19
N ASP A 23 4.09 -11.94 -7.96
CA ASP A 23 4.10 -11.90 -9.44
C ASP A 23 3.32 -10.70 -9.97
N ARG A 24 2.14 -10.40 -9.42
CA ARG A 24 1.36 -9.20 -9.77
C ARG A 24 2.14 -7.93 -9.44
N LEU A 25 2.78 -7.87 -8.27
CA LEU A 25 3.60 -6.74 -7.86
C LEU A 25 4.80 -6.54 -8.79
N ARG A 26 5.49 -7.63 -9.19
CA ARG A 26 6.59 -7.58 -10.16
C ARG A 26 6.13 -7.07 -11.53
N ALA A 27 4.99 -7.56 -12.01
CA ALA A 27 4.40 -7.13 -13.28
C ALA A 27 4.02 -5.64 -13.24
N PHE A 28 3.47 -5.16 -12.13
CA PHE A 28 3.16 -3.76 -11.92
C PHE A 28 4.43 -2.89 -11.89
N ALA A 29 5.45 -3.30 -11.13
CA ALA A 29 6.72 -2.58 -11.01
C ALA A 29 7.45 -2.44 -12.35
N SER A 30 7.37 -3.47 -13.23
CA SER A 30 7.98 -3.44 -14.56
C SER A 30 7.34 -2.39 -15.48
N LYS A 31 6.06 -2.11 -15.30
CA LYS A 31 5.32 -1.08 -16.05
C LYS A 31 5.46 0.31 -15.40
N ASN A 32 5.85 0.35 -14.14
CA ASN A 32 6.03 1.57 -13.33
C ASN A 32 7.47 1.62 -12.78
N PRO A 33 8.47 1.79 -13.64
CA PRO A 33 9.86 1.85 -13.21
C PRO A 33 10.13 3.08 -12.35
N GLY A 34 11.15 3.00 -11.47
CA GLY A 34 11.59 4.11 -10.62
C GLY A 34 11.99 3.61 -9.24
N GLU A 35 12.54 4.54 -8.46
CA GLU A 35 13.04 4.28 -7.10
C GLU A 35 12.03 4.68 -6.01
N GLY A 36 10.94 5.36 -6.39
CA GLY A 36 9.87 5.77 -5.46
C GLY A 36 9.12 4.57 -4.86
N TRP A 37 8.28 4.85 -3.87
CA TRP A 37 7.48 3.85 -3.19
C TRP A 37 6.66 3.00 -4.17
N LEU A 38 6.69 1.69 -3.98
CA LEU A 38 5.86 0.73 -4.68
C LEU A 38 4.69 0.38 -3.78
N LEU A 39 3.49 0.75 -4.22
CA LEU A 39 2.27 0.59 -3.44
C LEU A 39 1.37 -0.48 -4.05
N GLY A 40 0.58 -1.14 -3.22
CA GLY A 40 -0.44 -2.08 -3.64
C GLY A 40 -1.52 -2.25 -2.58
N ASN A 41 -2.65 -2.81 -3.00
CA ASN A 41 -3.78 -3.06 -2.11
C ASN A 41 -4.48 -4.36 -2.48
N GLY A 42 -5.02 -5.06 -1.48
CA GLY A 42 -5.96 -6.15 -1.70
C GLY A 42 -5.42 -7.55 -1.42
N TRP A 43 -4.20 -7.71 -0.87
CA TRP A 43 -3.76 -9.03 -0.40
C TRP A 43 -4.55 -9.47 0.84
N ASP A 44 -4.77 -10.78 0.98
CA ASP A 44 -5.30 -11.38 2.20
C ASP A 44 -4.68 -12.78 2.39
N GLN A 45 -3.93 -12.97 3.48
CA GLN A 45 -3.35 -14.27 3.81
C GLN A 45 -4.41 -15.32 4.17
N ASN A 46 -5.65 -14.92 4.48
CA ASN A 46 -6.72 -15.86 4.78
C ASN A 46 -7.23 -16.59 3.52
N ASP A 47 -6.99 -16.02 2.34
CA ASP A 47 -7.29 -16.63 1.05
C ASP A 47 -6.22 -17.62 0.59
N TRP A 48 -5.05 -17.63 1.24
CA TRP A 48 -3.93 -18.51 0.89
C TRP A 48 -4.00 -19.86 1.62
N ASP A 49 -3.45 -20.90 1.02
CA ASP A 49 -3.45 -22.25 1.61
C ASP A 49 -2.79 -22.26 3.01
N GLU A 50 -1.65 -21.57 3.16
CA GLU A 50 -0.86 -21.54 4.41
C GLU A 50 -1.49 -20.67 5.50
N LYS A 51 -2.34 -19.71 5.15
CA LYS A 51 -3.01 -18.74 6.05
C LYS A 51 -2.06 -18.04 7.03
N GLN A 52 -0.82 -17.83 6.60
CA GLN A 52 0.22 -17.19 7.40
C GLN A 52 0.54 -15.79 6.88
N PHE A 53 0.81 -14.88 7.80
CA PHE A 53 1.31 -13.57 7.40
C PHE A 53 2.62 -13.71 6.60
N PRO A 54 2.76 -12.93 5.52
CA PRO A 54 4.02 -12.84 4.80
C PRO A 54 5.05 -12.04 5.59
N SER A 55 6.28 -11.97 5.09
CA SER A 55 7.39 -11.27 5.74
C SER A 55 8.05 -10.23 4.84
N ALA A 56 8.80 -9.30 5.43
CA ALA A 56 9.62 -8.34 4.70
C ALA A 56 10.59 -9.04 3.74
N ALA A 57 11.13 -10.20 4.13
CA ALA A 57 12.08 -10.96 3.32
C ALA A 57 11.49 -11.42 1.98
N ASP A 58 10.19 -11.72 1.93
CA ASP A 58 9.50 -12.10 0.69
C ASP A 58 9.55 -10.96 -0.34
N LEU A 59 9.37 -9.71 0.12
CA LEU A 59 9.45 -8.51 -0.72
C LEU A 59 10.89 -8.09 -1.02
N ASP A 60 11.80 -8.25 -0.04
CA ASP A 60 13.21 -7.89 -0.17
C ASP A 60 13.91 -8.69 -1.29
N ALA A 61 13.47 -9.94 -1.50
CA ALA A 61 13.96 -10.78 -2.60
C ALA A 61 13.75 -10.16 -3.98
N LEU A 62 12.70 -9.33 -4.14
CA LEU A 62 12.35 -8.66 -5.40
C LEU A 62 12.78 -7.19 -5.41
N PHE A 63 12.65 -6.51 -4.27
CA PHE A 63 12.82 -5.06 -4.15
C PHE A 63 13.70 -4.72 -2.93
N PRO A 64 15.01 -5.06 -2.95
CA PRO A 64 15.88 -4.87 -1.78
C PRO A 64 16.13 -3.40 -1.41
N GLN A 65 15.97 -2.47 -2.36
CA GLN A 65 16.25 -1.04 -2.17
C GLN A 65 15.02 -0.16 -2.34
N ARG A 66 14.06 -0.56 -3.17
CA ARG A 66 12.83 0.20 -3.41
C ARG A 66 11.85 -0.01 -2.26
N PRO A 67 11.36 1.04 -1.58
CA PRO A 67 10.37 0.86 -0.52
C PRO A 67 9.07 0.28 -1.08
N VAL A 68 8.55 -0.77 -0.43
CA VAL A 68 7.29 -1.43 -0.80
C VAL A 68 6.34 -1.37 0.38
N TRP A 69 5.09 -0.99 0.11
CA TRP A 69 4.01 -0.99 1.08
C TRP A 69 2.72 -1.52 0.46
N LEU A 70 2.19 -2.61 0.99
CA LEU A 70 1.01 -3.29 0.49
C LEU A 70 -0.06 -3.35 1.58
N LEU A 71 -1.24 -2.78 1.31
CA LEU A 71 -2.37 -2.83 2.22
C LEU A 71 -3.14 -4.15 2.07
N ARG A 72 -3.57 -4.72 3.19
CA ARG A 72 -4.51 -5.84 3.19
C ARG A 72 -5.89 -5.36 2.76
N VAL A 73 -6.69 -6.25 2.19
CA VAL A 73 -8.00 -5.94 1.61
C VAL A 73 -8.96 -5.26 2.59
N ASP A 74 -8.87 -5.57 3.87
CA ASP A 74 -9.70 -4.98 4.94
C ASP A 74 -9.17 -3.65 5.50
N GLY A 75 -7.98 -3.20 5.06
CA GLY A 75 -7.37 -1.96 5.52
C GLY A 75 -6.77 -1.99 6.92
N HIS A 76 -6.76 -3.14 7.61
CA HIS A 76 -6.29 -3.27 8.99
C HIS A 76 -4.87 -3.82 9.14
N ALA A 77 -4.22 -4.18 8.06
CA ALA A 77 -2.82 -4.60 8.07
C ALA A 77 -2.08 -4.12 6.83
N GLY A 78 -0.81 -3.84 7.00
CA GLY A 78 0.07 -3.50 5.91
C GLY A 78 1.33 -4.35 5.93
N TRP A 79 1.85 -4.66 4.75
CA TRP A 79 3.04 -5.45 4.53
C TRP A 79 4.14 -4.59 3.90
N ALA A 80 5.20 -4.36 4.67
CA ALA A 80 6.36 -3.57 4.32
C ALA A 80 7.58 -4.44 4.05
N ASN A 81 8.42 -4.04 3.10
CA ASN A 81 9.76 -4.57 2.98
C ASN A 81 10.75 -3.86 3.91
N THR A 82 11.99 -4.37 4.00
CA THR A 82 13.03 -3.78 4.84
C THR A 82 13.35 -2.33 4.45
N ALA A 83 13.29 -1.96 3.17
CA ALA A 83 13.52 -0.59 2.73
C ALA A 83 12.46 0.37 3.25
N ALA A 84 11.17 -0.02 3.23
CA ALA A 84 10.07 0.76 3.80
C ALA A 84 10.19 0.89 5.33
N LEU A 85 10.52 -0.21 6.04
CA LEU A 85 10.74 -0.16 7.49
C LEU A 85 11.90 0.76 7.87
N ARG A 86 13.01 0.76 7.11
CA ARG A 86 14.14 1.68 7.32
C ARG A 86 13.76 3.14 7.14
N ALA A 87 12.85 3.45 6.23
CA ALA A 87 12.38 4.81 6.00
C ALA A 87 11.71 5.42 7.23
N ILE A 88 11.15 4.61 8.14
CA ILE A 88 10.56 5.05 9.42
C ILE A 88 11.61 5.74 10.30
N GLY A 89 12.90 5.41 10.14
CA GLY A 89 14.00 6.04 10.88
C GLY A 89 14.02 5.70 12.38
N ARG A 90 13.30 4.67 12.80
CA ARG A 90 13.18 4.20 14.18
C ARG A 90 13.43 2.70 14.27
N ASP A 91 14.07 2.25 15.34
CA ASP A 91 14.16 0.83 15.66
C ASP A 91 12.78 0.29 16.07
N LEU A 92 12.31 -0.69 15.34
CA LEU A 92 11.04 -1.38 15.60
C LEU A 92 11.22 -2.72 16.32
N SER A 93 12.46 -3.06 16.74
CA SER A 93 12.75 -4.29 17.47
C SER A 93 12.23 -4.22 18.91
N GLY A 94 12.22 -5.37 19.58
CA GLY A 94 11.76 -5.49 20.98
C GLY A 94 10.25 -5.69 21.10
N ASP A 95 9.65 -5.22 22.18
CA ASP A 95 8.24 -5.46 22.54
C ASP A 95 7.34 -4.22 22.43
N TRP A 96 7.92 -3.07 22.04
CA TRP A 96 7.18 -1.82 21.91
C TRP A 96 6.12 -1.88 20.77
N HIS A 97 4.97 -1.27 21.03
CA HIS A 97 3.91 -1.04 20.03
C HIS A 97 3.37 0.39 20.18
N PRO A 98 2.89 1.03 19.11
CA PRO A 98 2.10 2.25 19.25
C PRO A 98 0.73 1.94 19.84
N ASP A 99 0.14 2.93 20.51
CA ASP A 99 -1.21 2.79 21.06
C ASP A 99 -2.21 2.49 19.95
N GLY A 100 -3.04 1.46 20.16
CA GLY A 100 -4.02 1.02 19.19
C GLY A 100 -3.46 0.29 17.96
N GLY A 101 -2.15 -0.02 17.93
CA GLY A 101 -1.54 -0.73 16.80
C GLY A 101 -0.56 -1.81 17.22
N LYS A 102 -0.13 -2.64 16.27
CA LYS A 102 0.81 -3.73 16.55
C LYS A 102 1.86 -3.86 15.46
N VAL A 103 3.13 -3.88 15.85
CA VAL A 103 4.25 -4.31 15.01
C VAL A 103 4.45 -5.81 15.20
N LEU A 104 4.25 -6.61 14.16
CA LEU A 104 4.49 -8.06 14.24
C LEU A 104 6.00 -8.34 14.20
N ARG A 105 6.44 -9.26 15.07
CA ARG A 105 7.85 -9.63 15.23
C ARG A 105 8.04 -11.13 15.20
N ASP A 106 9.22 -11.52 14.80
CA ASP A 106 9.67 -12.92 14.89
C ASP A 106 10.06 -13.32 16.32
N GLY A 107 10.45 -14.58 16.53
CA GLY A 107 10.88 -15.08 17.83
C GLY A 107 12.16 -14.44 18.40
N ALA A 108 12.90 -13.68 17.58
CA ALA A 108 14.07 -12.90 17.98
C ALA A 108 13.72 -11.43 18.27
N GLY A 109 12.46 -11.05 18.23
CA GLY A 109 12.00 -9.68 18.45
C GLY A 109 12.24 -8.73 17.27
N LYS A 110 12.56 -9.23 16.07
CA LYS A 110 12.74 -8.42 14.87
C LYS A 110 11.41 -8.19 14.15
N PRO A 111 11.16 -7.00 13.60
CA PRO A 111 9.94 -6.73 12.84
C PRO A 111 9.87 -7.65 11.61
N THR A 112 8.73 -8.32 11.44
CA THR A 112 8.48 -9.21 10.29
C THR A 112 8.14 -8.45 9.01
N GLY A 113 7.78 -7.16 9.11
CA GLY A 113 7.27 -6.36 8.00
C GLY A 113 5.77 -6.11 8.08
N ILE A 114 5.05 -6.78 8.98
CA ILE A 114 3.61 -6.57 9.15
C ILE A 114 3.35 -5.56 10.25
N LEU A 115 2.58 -4.52 9.87
CA LEU A 115 2.08 -3.48 10.76
C LEU A 115 0.54 -3.56 10.77
N VAL A 116 -0.06 -3.46 11.95
CA VAL A 116 -1.51 -3.61 12.16
C VAL A 116 -2.06 -2.34 12.78
N ASP A 117 -3.23 -1.91 12.31
CA ASP A 117 -3.99 -0.75 12.78
C ASP A 117 -3.10 0.51 12.91
N SER A 118 -3.09 1.22 14.04
CA SER A 118 -2.31 2.46 14.22
C SER A 118 -0.79 2.29 14.02
N ALA A 119 -0.26 1.06 13.96
CA ALA A 119 1.14 0.88 13.57
C ALA A 119 1.41 1.20 12.10
N MET A 120 0.39 1.20 11.25
CA MET A 120 0.50 1.60 9.84
C MET A 120 0.80 3.08 9.69
N ASP A 121 0.40 3.93 10.62
CA ASP A 121 0.68 5.36 10.65
C ASP A 121 2.19 5.66 10.63
N LEU A 122 3.02 4.71 11.09
CA LEU A 122 4.48 4.82 11.01
C LEU A 122 5.00 4.90 9.57
N ILE A 123 4.35 4.19 8.66
CA ILE A 123 4.66 4.25 7.21
C ILE A 123 4.04 5.51 6.61
N ASP A 124 2.80 5.84 6.96
CA ASP A 124 2.11 7.01 6.40
C ASP A 124 2.82 8.32 6.77
N ALA A 125 3.45 8.39 7.94
CA ALA A 125 4.24 9.54 8.38
C ALA A 125 5.51 9.80 7.54
N VAL A 126 6.04 8.78 6.87
CA VAL A 126 7.31 8.85 6.11
C VAL A 126 7.13 8.65 4.61
N ARG A 127 5.99 8.15 4.19
CA ARG A 127 5.63 8.07 2.78
C ARG A 127 5.41 9.48 2.23
N PRO A 128 5.97 9.82 1.06
CA PRO A 128 5.74 11.12 0.45
C PRO A 128 4.24 11.41 0.31
N ALA A 129 3.84 12.59 0.76
CA ALA A 129 2.47 13.06 0.54
C ALA A 129 2.21 13.24 -0.97
N ALA A 130 0.96 12.99 -1.38
CA ALA A 130 0.53 13.28 -2.74
C ALA A 130 0.67 14.79 -3.02
N ASP A 131 1.45 15.13 -4.04
CA ASP A 131 1.52 16.50 -4.53
C ASP A 131 0.31 16.84 -5.43
N ALA A 132 0.19 18.11 -5.83
CA ALA A 132 -0.91 18.57 -6.66
C ALA A 132 -0.99 17.83 -8.01
N ALA A 133 0.16 17.52 -8.62
CA ALA A 133 0.22 16.81 -9.90
C ALA A 133 -0.25 15.35 -9.74
N HIS A 134 0.09 14.71 -8.64
CA HIS A 134 -0.40 13.37 -8.30
C HIS A 134 -1.93 13.38 -8.15
N LEU A 135 -2.47 14.33 -7.37
CA LEU A 135 -3.91 14.45 -7.16
C LEU A 135 -4.67 14.68 -8.49
N GLU A 136 -4.18 15.57 -9.34
CA GLU A 136 -4.76 15.81 -10.68
C GLU A 136 -4.76 14.54 -11.54
N ARG A 137 -3.67 13.77 -11.50
CA ARG A 137 -3.56 12.49 -12.22
C ARG A 137 -4.54 11.45 -11.68
N VAL A 138 -4.65 11.33 -10.36
CA VAL A 138 -5.61 10.44 -9.68
C VAL A 138 -7.04 10.76 -10.12
N LEU A 139 -7.43 12.05 -10.07
CA LEU A 139 -8.77 12.48 -10.44
C LEU A 139 -9.06 12.21 -11.93
N ALA A 140 -8.10 12.50 -12.81
CA ALA A 140 -8.24 12.24 -14.24
C ALA A 140 -8.45 10.74 -14.53
N LEU A 141 -7.68 9.86 -13.88
CA LEU A 141 -7.82 8.40 -14.02
C LEU A 141 -9.15 7.91 -13.46
N GLY A 142 -9.59 8.41 -12.31
CA GLY A 142 -10.88 8.06 -11.72
C GLY A 142 -12.06 8.48 -12.63
N MET A 143 -12.00 9.69 -13.21
CA MET A 143 -12.99 10.15 -14.16
C MET A 143 -13.00 9.30 -15.45
N GLN A 144 -11.83 8.96 -15.99
CA GLN A 144 -11.73 8.10 -17.16
C GLN A 144 -12.35 6.72 -16.92
N ALA A 145 -12.08 6.11 -15.74
CA ALA A 145 -12.67 4.84 -15.37
C ALA A 145 -14.19 4.92 -15.23
N ALA A 146 -14.72 5.99 -14.64
CA ALA A 146 -16.15 6.22 -14.52
C ALA A 146 -16.82 6.38 -15.90
N VAL A 147 -16.24 7.17 -16.80
CA VAL A 147 -16.73 7.33 -18.17
C VAL A 147 -16.68 6.01 -18.95
N ALA A 148 -15.61 5.24 -18.82
CA ALA A 148 -15.49 3.93 -19.46
C ALA A 148 -16.57 2.93 -18.97
N ALA A 149 -17.04 3.08 -17.73
CA ALA A 149 -18.18 2.34 -17.17
C ALA A 149 -19.56 2.90 -17.57
N GLY A 150 -19.60 3.94 -18.40
CA GLY A 150 -20.85 4.56 -18.87
C GLY A 150 -21.48 5.52 -17.86
N LEU A 151 -20.78 5.92 -16.81
CA LEU A 151 -21.29 6.87 -15.81
C LEU A 151 -21.14 8.30 -16.29
N THR A 152 -22.19 9.11 -16.14
CA THR A 152 -22.20 10.54 -16.47
C THR A 152 -22.03 11.45 -15.25
N GLY A 153 -21.99 10.87 -14.06
CA GLY A 153 -21.76 11.57 -12.80
C GLY A 153 -21.53 10.59 -11.68
N VAL A 154 -20.78 11.02 -10.69
CA VAL A 154 -20.47 10.24 -9.46
C VAL A 154 -20.60 11.16 -8.25
N HIS A 155 -20.92 10.59 -7.10
CA HIS A 155 -20.92 11.29 -5.82
C HIS A 155 -19.77 10.76 -4.97
N ASP A 156 -18.93 11.65 -4.48
CA ASP A 156 -17.89 11.34 -3.52
C ASP A 156 -18.21 12.03 -2.20
N ALA A 157 -18.49 11.23 -1.16
CA ALA A 157 -18.97 11.73 0.13
C ALA A 157 -17.85 12.15 1.09
N GLY A 158 -16.60 11.86 0.78
CA GLY A 158 -15.45 12.03 1.65
C GLY A 158 -14.28 12.79 1.04
N VAL A 159 -14.53 13.83 0.24
CA VAL A 159 -13.49 14.54 -0.50
C VAL A 159 -12.68 15.48 0.40
N PRO A 160 -11.37 15.29 0.57
CA PRO A 160 -10.50 16.24 1.25
C PRO A 160 -10.42 17.57 0.50
N MET A 161 -10.12 18.67 1.24
CA MET A 161 -10.05 20.01 0.66
C MET A 161 -9.03 20.10 -0.49
N ALA A 162 -7.90 19.39 -0.41
CA ALA A 162 -6.89 19.39 -1.46
C ALA A 162 -7.41 18.80 -2.78
N GLU A 163 -8.21 17.72 -2.71
CA GLU A 163 -8.86 17.15 -3.88
C GLU A 163 -9.94 18.07 -4.45
N MET A 164 -10.75 18.73 -3.60
CA MET A 164 -11.72 19.73 -4.06
C MET A 164 -11.04 20.85 -4.87
N GLN A 165 -9.87 21.31 -4.42
CA GLN A 165 -9.09 22.33 -5.14
C GLN A 165 -8.53 21.78 -6.46
N ALA A 166 -8.19 20.49 -6.53
CA ALA A 166 -7.72 19.86 -7.75
C ALA A 166 -8.85 19.71 -8.80
N TYR A 167 -10.09 19.42 -8.37
CA TYR A 167 -11.26 19.42 -9.27
C TYR A 167 -11.57 20.78 -9.92
N GLN A 168 -11.10 21.89 -9.34
CA GLN A 168 -11.33 23.24 -9.84
C GLN A 168 -10.30 23.71 -10.87
N ARG A 169 -9.23 22.97 -11.08
CA ARG A 169 -8.15 23.23 -12.05
C ARG A 169 -8.35 22.48 -13.35
#